data_8e9280ed2ed84c32f61133a468b75014
#
_entry.id   8e9280ed2ed84c32f61133a468b75014
#
_cell.length_a   1.000
_cell.length_b   1.000
_cell.length_c   1.000
_cell.angle_alpha   90.00
_cell.angle_beta   90.00
_cell.angle_gamma   90.00
#
_symmetry.space_group_name_H-M   'P 1'
#
loop_
_entity.id
_entity.type
_entity.pdbx_description
1 polymer ?
#
loop_
_entity_poly.entity_id
_entity_poly.type
_entity_poly.pdbx_seq_one_letter_code
_entity_poly.pdbx_strand_id
1 'polypeptide(L)'
;LQGYAEKHRKAGNGFGFGIADPKGVSRTMSARYHKDGSEILIKQKGWRNPRRLTIGEAALLLGFDPRYSEMFGFPEGFPQVVSDTQAYRQFGNAVVPKVVEAVATGIVSAMAEVIEQTGNGCLLKRQSPKPKAVKTAA
;
A
#
# COMPACT_ATOMS: atom_id res chain seq x y z
N LEU A 1 14.58 -0.10 21.34
CA LEU A 1 14.83 0.71 20.13
C LEU A 1 15.77 1.89 20.39
N GLN A 2 15.54 2.72 21.42
CA GLN A 2 16.38 3.89 21.70
C GLN A 2 17.85 3.51 21.98
N GLY A 3 18.11 2.54 22.84
CA GLY A 3 19.48 2.07 23.14
C GLY A 3 20.16 1.44 21.91
N TYR A 4 19.39 0.76 21.07
CA TYR A 4 19.90 0.18 19.82
C TYR A 4 20.23 1.28 18.79
N ALA A 5 19.38 2.28 18.65
CA ALA A 5 19.61 3.43 17.78
C ALA A 5 20.85 4.23 18.22
N GLU A 6 21.03 4.43 19.54
CA GLU A 6 22.19 5.11 20.09
C GLU A 6 23.51 4.35 19.85
N LYS A 7 23.48 3.02 20.02
CA LYS A 7 24.63 2.14 19.71
C LYS A 7 25.04 2.26 18.23
N HIS A 8 24.07 2.21 17.31
CA HIS A 8 24.35 2.33 15.88
C HIS A 8 24.82 3.73 15.48
N ARG A 9 24.24 4.77 16.07
CA ARG A 9 24.69 6.14 15.83
C ARG A 9 26.15 6.34 16.28
N LYS A 10 26.54 5.81 17.45
CA LYS A 10 27.92 5.84 17.93
C LYS A 10 28.88 5.07 17.02
N ALA A 11 28.40 4.02 16.38
CA ALA A 11 29.15 3.20 15.42
C ALA A 11 29.18 3.78 13.98
N GLY A 12 28.59 4.96 13.75
CA GLY A 12 28.52 5.57 12.42
C GLY A 12 27.52 4.88 11.45
N ASN A 13 26.73 3.96 11.95
CA ASN A 13 25.73 3.25 11.16
C ASN A 13 24.41 4.01 11.11
N GLY A 14 23.81 4.06 9.91
CA GLY A 14 22.51 4.70 9.69
C GLY A 14 21.34 3.87 10.20
N PHE A 15 21.24 3.61 11.50
CA PHE A 15 20.05 3.05 12.10
C PHE A 15 19.22 4.14 12.77
N GLY A 16 17.96 4.25 12.40
CA GLY A 16 17.03 5.18 13.01
C GLY A 16 15.60 4.67 12.97
N PHE A 17 14.86 4.89 14.03
CA PHE A 17 13.42 4.85 14.00
C PHE A 17 12.89 6.20 13.51
N GLY A 18 11.83 6.20 12.71
CA GLY A 18 11.20 7.41 12.19
C GLY A 18 10.08 7.89 13.10
N ILE A 19 10.19 9.09 13.66
CA ILE A 19 9.05 9.75 14.29
C ILE A 19 8.33 10.52 13.19
N ALA A 20 7.03 10.25 13.00
CA ALA A 20 6.22 10.95 12.02
C ALA A 20 6.02 12.41 12.43
N ASP A 21 6.19 13.30 11.46
CA ASP A 21 5.77 14.69 11.57
C ASP A 21 4.30 14.78 11.09
N PRO A 22 3.35 15.20 11.94
CA PRO A 22 1.94 15.32 11.53
C PRO A 22 1.69 16.29 10.38
N LYS A 23 2.64 17.19 10.12
CA LYS A 23 2.57 18.20 9.03
C LYS A 23 3.46 17.85 7.84
N GLY A 24 4.23 16.78 7.94
CA GLY A 24 5.19 16.39 6.94
C GLY A 24 4.80 15.15 6.13
N VAL A 25 5.68 14.75 5.23
CA VAL A 25 5.54 13.50 4.47
C VAL A 25 6.02 12.33 5.34
N SER A 26 5.20 11.30 5.43
CA SER A 26 5.54 10.09 6.16
C SER A 26 6.59 9.25 5.41
N ARG A 27 7.36 8.46 6.17
CA ARG A 27 8.20 7.41 5.60
C ARG A 27 7.32 6.27 5.06
N THR A 28 7.89 5.47 4.17
CA THR A 28 7.22 4.28 3.64
C THR A 28 7.05 3.23 4.74
N MET A 29 5.86 2.68 4.85
CA MET A 29 5.57 1.53 5.71
C MET A 29 5.93 0.25 4.97
N SER A 30 6.75 -0.61 5.59
CA SER A 30 7.14 -1.89 5.00
C SER A 30 6.23 -3.04 5.46
N ALA A 31 6.25 -4.17 4.71
CA ALA A 31 5.57 -5.40 5.12
C ALA A 31 6.06 -5.96 6.46
N ARG A 32 7.22 -5.50 6.94
CA ARG A 32 7.80 -5.90 8.24
C ARG A 32 7.37 -5.02 9.40
N TYR A 33 6.56 -3.99 9.15
CA TYR A 33 6.07 -3.05 10.17
C TYR A 33 5.46 -3.75 11.39
N HIS A 34 4.83 -4.91 11.18
CA HIS A 34 4.27 -5.74 12.25
C HIS A 34 5.29 -6.21 13.29
N LYS A 35 6.59 -6.27 12.95
CA LYS A 35 7.65 -6.75 13.86
C LYS A 35 8.06 -5.68 14.86
N ASP A 36 8.62 -4.59 14.40
CA ASP A 36 9.18 -3.53 15.25
C ASP A 36 8.51 -2.16 15.05
N GLY A 37 7.85 -1.94 13.91
CA GLY A 37 7.14 -0.70 13.59
C GLY A 37 8.04 0.52 13.62
N SER A 38 9.35 0.33 13.43
CA SER A 38 10.35 1.37 13.63
C SER A 38 10.36 2.43 12.54
N GLU A 39 9.78 2.14 11.38
CA GLU A 39 9.76 3.07 10.25
C GLU A 39 8.91 4.32 10.53
N ILE A 40 7.77 4.15 11.22
CA ILE A 40 6.81 5.21 11.47
C ILE A 40 6.31 5.11 12.91
N LEU A 41 6.75 6.00 13.76
CA LEU A 41 6.32 6.09 15.15
C LEU A 41 5.61 7.42 15.43
N ILE A 42 4.58 7.38 16.24
CA ILE A 42 3.79 8.54 16.63
C ILE A 42 4.19 9.00 18.02
N LYS A 43 4.64 10.25 18.15
CA LYS A 43 4.90 10.88 19.44
C LYS A 43 3.59 11.21 20.13
N GLN A 44 3.44 10.80 21.37
CA GLN A 44 2.27 11.11 22.19
C GLN A 44 2.62 12.13 23.27
N LYS A 45 1.74 13.11 23.47
CA LYS A 45 1.91 14.12 24.53
C LYS A 45 1.80 13.43 25.90
N GLY A 46 2.76 13.69 26.80
CA GLY A 46 2.80 13.10 28.13
C GLY A 46 3.40 11.69 28.20
N TRP A 47 3.77 11.07 27.09
CA TRP A 47 4.40 9.75 27.07
C TRP A 47 5.88 9.86 26.68
N ARG A 48 6.72 9.10 27.42
CA ARG A 48 8.17 9.07 27.16
C ARG A 48 8.49 8.37 25.81
N ASN A 49 7.76 7.30 25.50
CA ASN A 49 8.00 6.49 24.34
C ASN A 49 6.98 6.76 23.24
N PRO A 50 7.40 6.88 21.98
CA PRO A 50 6.48 6.92 20.85
C PRO A 50 5.81 5.56 20.65
N ARG A 51 4.62 5.54 20.07
CA ARG A 51 3.88 4.32 19.72
C ARG A 51 3.91 4.02 18.23
N ARG A 52 3.60 2.81 17.87
CA ARG A 52 3.33 2.42 16.49
C ARG A 52 1.99 2.99 16.01
N LEU A 53 1.78 3.03 14.69
CA LEU A 53 0.48 3.27 14.09
C LEU A 53 -0.52 2.20 14.56
N THR A 54 -1.78 2.58 14.73
CA THR A 54 -2.88 1.62 14.78
C THR A 54 -3.17 1.06 13.39
N ILE A 55 -3.93 -0.02 13.28
CA ILE A 55 -4.34 -0.59 11.99
C ILE A 55 -5.11 0.45 11.15
N GLY A 56 -6.06 1.17 11.77
CA GLY A 56 -6.82 2.22 11.10
C GLY A 56 -5.94 3.37 10.60
N GLU A 57 -4.96 3.81 11.41
CA GLU A 57 -4.00 4.84 10.97
C GLU A 57 -3.12 4.33 9.81
N ALA A 58 -2.72 3.07 9.82
CA ALA A 58 -1.97 2.46 8.74
C ALA A 58 -2.80 2.40 7.44
N ALA A 59 -4.08 2.02 7.53
CA ALA A 59 -5.00 2.03 6.42
C ALA A 59 -5.18 3.43 5.83
N LEU A 60 -5.43 4.44 6.68
CA LEU A 60 -5.58 5.84 6.26
C LEU A 60 -4.30 6.37 5.59
N LEU A 61 -3.13 6.07 6.15
CA LEU A 61 -1.84 6.48 5.60
C LEU A 61 -1.63 5.96 4.17
N LEU A 62 -2.11 4.75 3.90
CA LEU A 62 -2.04 4.13 2.58
C LEU A 62 -3.21 4.49 1.66
N GLY A 63 -4.11 5.38 2.10
CA GLY A 63 -5.21 5.87 1.28
C GLY A 63 -6.46 4.96 1.26
N PHE A 64 -6.54 3.98 2.16
CA PHE A 64 -7.77 3.21 2.41
C PHE A 64 -8.67 4.02 3.35
N ASP A 65 -9.09 5.20 2.91
CA ASP A 65 -9.97 6.06 3.69
C ASP A 65 -11.45 5.61 3.60
N PRO A 66 -12.33 6.09 4.49
CA PRO A 66 -13.74 5.69 4.50
C PRO A 66 -14.47 5.93 3.18
N ARG A 67 -14.14 7.00 2.43
CA ARG A 67 -14.75 7.30 1.13
C ARG A 67 -14.40 6.23 0.08
N TYR A 68 -13.16 5.74 0.11
CA TYR A 68 -12.75 4.63 -0.74
C TYR A 68 -13.48 3.34 -0.35
N SER A 69 -13.60 3.10 0.95
CA SER A 69 -14.30 1.91 1.47
C SER A 69 -15.77 1.93 1.13
N GLU A 70 -16.43 3.08 1.14
CA GLU A 70 -17.83 3.26 0.76
C GLU A 70 -18.07 2.86 -0.71
N MET A 71 -17.18 3.24 -1.63
CA MET A 71 -17.25 2.85 -3.04
C MET A 71 -17.25 1.32 -3.24
N PHE A 72 -16.66 0.58 -2.31
CA PHE A 72 -16.60 -0.89 -2.32
C PHE A 72 -17.64 -1.55 -1.40
N GLY A 73 -18.61 -0.80 -0.89
CA GLY A 73 -19.68 -1.33 -0.04
C GLY A 73 -19.31 -1.45 1.45
N PHE A 74 -18.28 -0.75 1.92
CA PHE A 74 -17.85 -0.73 3.33
C PHE A 74 -17.98 0.68 3.91
N PRO A 75 -19.20 1.18 4.20
CA PRO A 75 -19.41 2.57 4.65
C PRO A 75 -18.74 2.89 5.98
N GLU A 76 -18.53 1.90 6.84
CA GLU A 76 -17.87 2.08 8.15
C GLU A 76 -16.34 2.05 8.08
N GLY A 77 -15.78 1.98 6.89
CA GLY A 77 -14.35 1.86 6.65
C GLY A 77 -13.92 0.47 6.19
N PHE A 78 -12.63 0.31 5.91
CA PHE A 78 -12.09 -0.95 5.42
C PHE A 78 -12.14 -2.03 6.52
N PRO A 79 -12.85 -3.17 6.31
CA PRO A 79 -13.06 -4.15 7.37
C PRO A 79 -11.78 -4.89 7.71
N GLN A 80 -11.44 -4.98 8.99
CA GLN A 80 -10.35 -5.82 9.45
C GLN A 80 -10.88 -7.24 9.74
N VAL A 81 -10.72 -8.14 8.79
CA VAL A 81 -11.14 -9.54 8.90
C VAL A 81 -9.99 -10.51 9.22
N VAL A 82 -8.80 -9.97 9.46
CA VAL A 82 -7.57 -10.72 9.75
C VAL A 82 -6.91 -10.22 11.03
N SER A 83 -5.94 -10.95 11.57
CA SER A 83 -5.16 -10.51 12.72
C SER A 83 -4.36 -9.24 12.43
N ASP A 84 -4.04 -8.46 13.47
CA ASP A 84 -3.25 -7.23 13.37
C ASP A 84 -1.92 -7.45 12.62
N THR A 85 -1.25 -8.55 12.90
CA THR A 85 0.00 -8.92 12.22
C THR A 85 -0.19 -9.08 10.73
N GLN A 86 -1.27 -9.74 10.31
CA GLN A 86 -1.58 -9.93 8.90
C GLN A 86 -2.05 -8.62 8.25
N ALA A 87 -2.85 -7.81 8.95
CA ALA A 87 -3.27 -6.50 8.47
C ALA A 87 -2.07 -5.59 8.17
N TYR A 88 -1.11 -5.46 9.09
CA TYR A 88 0.12 -4.69 8.83
C TYR A 88 0.93 -5.23 7.65
N ARG A 89 1.02 -6.55 7.49
CA ARG A 89 1.70 -7.16 6.33
C ARG A 89 1.00 -6.84 5.02
N GLN A 90 -0.33 -6.91 5.02
CA GLN A 90 -1.14 -6.59 3.84
C GLN A 90 -1.00 -5.13 3.46
N PHE A 91 -1.13 -4.20 4.40
CA PHE A 91 -0.92 -2.77 4.15
C PHE A 91 0.51 -2.47 3.68
N GLY A 92 1.52 -3.06 4.31
CA GLY A 92 2.91 -2.86 3.89
C GLY A 92 3.26 -3.41 2.50
N ASN A 93 2.45 -4.34 1.97
CA ASN A 93 2.55 -4.86 0.60
C ASN A 93 1.56 -4.18 -0.37
N ALA A 94 0.62 -3.39 0.15
CA ALA A 94 -0.39 -2.76 -0.67
C ALA A 94 0.19 -1.62 -1.51
N VAL A 95 -0.44 -1.36 -2.64
CA VAL A 95 -0.21 -0.15 -3.42
C VAL A 95 -1.27 0.87 -3.04
N VAL A 96 -0.88 2.14 -2.94
CA VAL A 96 -1.79 3.24 -2.61
C VAL A 96 -2.87 3.37 -3.69
N PRO A 97 -4.17 3.22 -3.38
CA PRO A 97 -5.25 3.18 -4.38
C PRO A 97 -5.27 4.40 -5.29
N LYS A 98 -5.06 5.60 -4.75
CA LYS A 98 -5.01 6.86 -5.53
C LYS A 98 -3.87 6.91 -6.56
N VAL A 99 -2.75 6.25 -6.26
CA VAL A 99 -1.63 6.16 -7.22
C VAL A 99 -2.02 5.23 -8.37
N VAL A 100 -2.66 4.10 -8.05
CA VAL A 100 -3.14 3.16 -9.08
C VAL A 100 -4.20 3.83 -9.96
N GLU A 101 -5.14 4.57 -9.37
CA GLU A 101 -6.17 5.33 -10.08
C GLU A 101 -5.56 6.35 -11.05
N ALA A 102 -4.58 7.14 -10.59
CA ALA A 102 -3.90 8.13 -11.43
C ALA A 102 -3.16 7.47 -12.60
N VAL A 103 -2.45 6.37 -12.35
CA VAL A 103 -1.75 5.61 -13.41
C VAL A 103 -2.74 4.99 -14.39
N ALA A 104 -3.81 4.36 -13.89
CA ALA A 104 -4.83 3.76 -14.73
C ALA A 104 -5.53 4.80 -15.61
N THR A 105 -5.87 5.97 -15.06
CA THR A 105 -6.44 7.09 -15.83
C THR A 105 -5.50 7.54 -16.94
N GLY A 106 -4.21 7.68 -16.65
CA GLY A 106 -3.21 8.03 -17.67
C GLY A 106 -3.12 6.99 -18.78
N ILE A 107 -3.14 5.70 -18.43
CA ILE A 107 -3.11 4.60 -19.41
C ILE A 107 -4.35 4.64 -20.30
N VAL A 108 -5.55 4.79 -19.70
CA VAL A 108 -6.81 4.83 -20.45
C VAL A 108 -6.84 6.03 -21.40
N SER A 109 -6.39 7.20 -20.96
CA SER A 109 -6.31 8.39 -21.81
C SER A 109 -5.35 8.18 -22.99
N ALA A 110 -4.16 7.66 -22.75
CA ALA A 110 -3.19 7.36 -23.80
C ALA A 110 -3.72 6.32 -24.80
N MET A 111 -4.43 5.30 -24.31
CA MET A 111 -5.06 4.30 -25.18
C MET A 111 -6.16 4.93 -26.06
N ALA A 112 -6.96 5.84 -25.52
CA ALA A 112 -8.00 6.53 -26.28
C ALA A 112 -7.39 7.37 -27.40
N GLU A 113 -6.33 8.13 -27.12
CA GLU A 113 -5.61 8.91 -28.14
C GLU A 113 -5.05 8.05 -29.29
N VAL A 114 -4.46 6.88 -28.94
CA VAL A 114 -3.95 5.94 -29.96
C VAL A 114 -5.08 5.37 -30.81
N ILE A 115 -6.23 5.06 -30.21
CA ILE A 115 -7.40 4.54 -30.95
C ILE A 115 -7.95 5.59 -31.90
N GLU A 116 -8.03 6.86 -31.49
CA GLU A 116 -8.47 7.96 -32.36
C GLU A 116 -7.51 8.18 -33.51
N GLN A 117 -6.20 8.19 -33.29
CA GLN A 117 -5.18 8.41 -34.32
C GLN A 117 -5.07 7.26 -35.32
N THR A 118 -5.30 6.02 -34.88
CA THR A 118 -5.13 4.85 -35.76
C THR A 118 -6.42 4.44 -36.48
N GLY A 119 -7.57 4.97 -36.10
CA GLY A 119 -8.87 4.61 -36.68
C GLY A 119 -9.22 3.11 -36.48
N ASN A 120 -8.44 2.42 -35.69
CA ASN A 120 -8.49 0.96 -35.50
C ASN A 120 -9.04 0.61 -34.15
N GLY A 121 -10.36 0.59 -34.02
CA GLY A 121 -11.03 -0.03 -32.86
C GLY A 121 -10.78 -1.55 -32.72
N CYS A 122 -9.75 -2.08 -33.40
CA CYS A 122 -9.47 -3.53 -33.52
C CYS A 122 -8.43 -4.07 -32.55
N LEU A 123 -7.82 -3.27 -31.64
CA LEU A 123 -6.80 -3.76 -30.72
C LEU A 123 -7.36 -4.52 -29.50
N LEU A 124 -8.69 -4.63 -29.37
CA LEU A 124 -9.32 -5.40 -28.29
C LEU A 124 -9.95 -6.73 -28.76
N LYS A 125 -9.59 -7.26 -29.90
CA LYS A 125 -9.88 -8.68 -30.18
C LYS A 125 -8.98 -9.51 -29.28
N ARG A 126 -9.47 -9.81 -28.06
CA ARG A 126 -8.95 -10.90 -27.24
C ARG A 126 -8.79 -12.13 -28.10
N GLN A 127 -7.57 -12.54 -28.38
CA GLN A 127 -7.31 -13.91 -28.80
C GLN A 127 -7.67 -14.79 -27.59
N SER A 128 -8.86 -15.34 -27.59
CA SER A 128 -9.21 -16.41 -26.66
C SER A 128 -8.18 -17.54 -26.84
N PRO A 129 -7.54 -18.04 -25.79
CA PRO A 129 -6.62 -19.15 -25.92
C PRO A 129 -7.38 -20.33 -26.48
N LYS A 130 -6.91 -20.89 -27.60
CA LYS A 130 -7.48 -22.12 -28.20
C LYS A 130 -7.44 -23.21 -27.12
N PRO A 131 -8.55 -23.94 -26.89
CA PRO A 131 -8.54 -25.06 -25.94
C PRO A 131 -7.51 -26.09 -26.40
N LYS A 132 -6.58 -26.41 -25.50
CA LYS A 132 -5.63 -27.52 -25.75
C LYS A 132 -6.42 -28.81 -25.85
N ALA A 133 -6.31 -29.49 -26.99
CA ALA A 133 -6.90 -30.80 -27.18
C ALA A 133 -6.35 -31.77 -26.12
N VAL A 134 -7.23 -32.30 -25.28
CA VAL A 134 -6.93 -33.39 -24.36
C VAL A 134 -6.68 -34.62 -25.20
N LYS A 135 -5.43 -35.10 -25.26
CA LYS A 135 -5.13 -36.40 -25.83
C LYS A 135 -5.66 -37.46 -24.88
N THR A 136 -6.79 -38.09 -25.23
CA THR A 136 -7.26 -39.31 -24.58
C THR A 136 -6.29 -40.43 -24.96
N ALA A 137 -5.56 -40.91 -23.96
CA ALA A 137 -4.79 -42.15 -24.13
C ALA A 137 -5.73 -43.34 -24.11
N ALA A 138 -5.62 -44.16 -25.14
CA ALA A 138 -6.24 -45.47 -25.21
C ALA A 138 -5.39 -46.48 -24.38
#